data_29f167db754f9efb1cbeb9c498370db9
#
_entry.id   29f167db754f9efb1cbeb9c498370db9
#
_cell.length_a   1.000
_cell.length_b   1.000
_cell.length_c   1.000
_cell.angle_alpha   90.00
_cell.angle_beta   90.00
_cell.angle_gamma   90.00
#
_symmetry.space_group_name_H-M   'P 1'
#
loop_
_entity.id
_entity.type
_entity.pdbx_description
1 polymer ?
#
loop_
_entity_poly.entity_id
_entity_poly.type
_entity_poly.pdbx_seq_one_letter_code
_entity_poly.pdbx_strand_id
1 'polypeptide(L)' 'MKYAVVKVVNGNFSIHAEGYTDVNDAKVSYHGLCQTLWNAPDVNKACVMIVDEDLDTLPGYKENIFKGEPEA' A
#
# COMPACT_ATOMS: atom_id res chain seq x y z
N MET A 1 14.28 7.10 -11.92
CA MET A 1 13.97 6.22 -10.79
C MET A 1 12.57 5.67 -10.95
N LYS A 2 12.37 4.43 -10.57
CA LYS A 2 11.07 3.81 -10.72
C LYS A 2 10.46 3.55 -9.35
N TYR A 3 9.14 3.61 -9.31
CA TYR A 3 8.41 3.44 -8.06
C TYR A 3 7.40 2.32 -8.21
N ALA A 4 7.04 1.71 -7.09
CA ALA A 4 6.01 0.69 -7.05
C ALA A 4 5.15 0.90 -5.83
N VAL A 5 3.90 0.48 -5.92
CA VAL A 5 2.99 0.48 -4.79
C VAL A 5 2.84 -0.97 -4.36
N VAL A 6 3.23 -1.26 -3.12
CA VAL A 6 3.18 -2.61 -2.60
C VAL A 6 2.24 -2.65 -1.41
N LYS A 7 1.73 -3.83 -1.10
CA LYS A 7 0.79 -3.99 -0.01
C LYS A 7 1.02 -5.30 0.71
N VAL A 8 0.69 -5.31 1.99
CA VAL A 8 0.60 -6.51 2.78
C VAL A 8 -0.81 -6.55 3.31
N VAL A 9 -1.61 -7.53 2.91
CA VAL A 9 -3.00 -7.62 3.30
C VAL A 9 -3.19 -8.90 4.09
N ASN A 10 -3.63 -8.77 5.33
CA ASN A 10 -3.83 -9.91 6.23
C ASN A 10 -2.61 -10.82 6.25
N GLY A 11 -1.42 -10.21 6.23
CA GLY A 11 -0.16 -10.95 6.29
C GLY A 11 0.40 -11.41 4.95
N ASN A 12 -0.28 -11.11 3.85
CA ASN A 12 0.16 -11.56 2.53
C ASN A 12 0.71 -10.39 1.73
N PHE A 13 1.97 -10.46 1.38
CA PHE A 13 2.64 -9.42 0.60
C PHE A 13 2.35 -9.58 -0.88
N SER A 14 2.11 -8.48 -1.56
CA SER A 14 1.99 -8.48 -3.00
C SER A 14 2.30 -7.10 -3.56
N ILE A 15 2.58 -7.05 -4.85
CA ILE A 15 2.82 -5.79 -5.55
C ILE A 15 1.52 -5.39 -6.20
N HIS A 16 1.02 -4.20 -5.84
CA HIS A 16 -0.23 -3.70 -6.42
C HIS A 16 0.02 -3.16 -7.83
N ALA A 17 1.06 -2.35 -7.98
CA ALA A 17 1.40 -1.76 -9.28
C ALA A 17 2.86 -1.36 -9.25
N GLU A 18 3.51 -1.41 -10.42
CA GLU A 18 4.94 -1.10 -10.48
C GLU A 18 5.25 -0.41 -11.78
N GLY A 19 6.48 0.04 -11.90
CA GLY A 19 6.94 0.66 -13.14
C GLY A 19 6.61 2.13 -13.27
N TYR A 20 6.20 2.80 -12.20
CA TYR A 20 5.93 4.22 -12.25
C TYR A 20 7.24 4.99 -12.33
N THR A 21 7.37 5.86 -13.33
CA THR A 21 8.52 6.75 -13.42
C THR A 21 8.21 8.11 -12.85
N ASP A 22 6.93 8.44 -12.72
CA ASP A 22 6.49 9.69 -12.12
C ASP A 22 5.95 9.38 -10.73
N VAL A 23 6.55 9.96 -9.72
CA VAL A 23 6.15 9.69 -8.35
C VAL A 23 4.70 10.13 -8.10
N ASN A 24 4.21 11.11 -8.83
CA ASN A 24 2.82 11.54 -8.65
C ASN A 24 1.85 10.46 -9.08
N ASP A 25 2.19 9.70 -10.12
CA ASP A 25 1.34 8.58 -10.55
C ASP A 25 1.33 7.48 -9.48
N ALA A 26 2.46 7.24 -8.86
CA ALA A 26 2.53 6.28 -7.76
C ALA A 26 1.70 6.76 -6.58
N LYS A 27 1.71 8.06 -6.28
CA LYS A 27 0.92 8.60 -5.18
C LYS A 27 -0.57 8.44 -5.43
N VAL A 28 -1.02 8.67 -6.64
CA VAL A 28 -2.44 8.50 -6.98
C VAL A 28 -2.84 7.04 -6.80
N SER A 29 -2.02 6.12 -7.27
CA SER A 29 -2.29 4.69 -7.10
C SER A 29 -2.30 4.31 -5.62
N TYR A 30 -1.37 4.83 -4.85
CA TYR A 30 -1.27 4.57 -3.41
C TYR A 30 -2.55 5.03 -2.69
N HIS A 31 -3.01 6.25 -2.96
CA HIS A 31 -4.21 6.75 -2.28
C HIS A 31 -5.44 5.96 -2.68
N GLY A 32 -5.54 5.59 -3.95
CA GLY A 32 -6.67 4.79 -4.41
C GLY A 32 -6.70 3.42 -3.76
N LEU A 33 -5.53 2.79 -3.62
CA LEU A 33 -5.46 1.49 -2.96
C LEU A 33 -5.79 1.60 -1.48
N CYS A 34 -5.30 2.64 -0.81
CA CYS A 34 -5.63 2.84 0.59
C CYS A 34 -7.14 2.97 0.78
N GLN A 35 -7.80 3.74 -0.07
CA GLN A 35 -9.23 3.90 0.03
C GLN A 35 -9.95 2.57 -0.21
N THR A 36 -9.51 1.81 -1.18
CA THR A 36 -10.12 0.52 -1.49
C THR A 36 -9.99 -0.42 -0.30
N LEU A 37 -8.81 -0.47 0.32
CA LEU A 37 -8.59 -1.38 1.43
C LEU A 37 -9.35 -0.94 2.68
N TRP A 38 -9.46 0.38 2.92
CA TRP A 38 -10.24 0.85 4.04
C TRP A 38 -11.72 0.46 3.91
N ASN A 39 -12.21 0.36 2.68
CA ASN A 39 -13.60 0.02 2.42
C ASN A 39 -13.85 -1.47 2.22
N ALA A 40 -12.81 -2.27 2.14
CA ALA A 40 -12.97 -3.71 1.89
C ALA A 40 -13.37 -4.43 3.17
N PRO A 41 -14.49 -5.12 3.18
CA PRO A 41 -14.99 -5.73 4.41
C PRO A 41 -14.18 -6.94 4.87
N ASP A 42 -13.43 -7.57 3.98
CA ASP A 42 -12.66 -8.74 4.34
C ASP A 42 -11.21 -8.42 4.70
N VAL A 43 -10.83 -7.14 4.72
CA VAL A 43 -9.49 -6.74 5.10
C VAL A 43 -9.51 -6.26 6.54
N ASN A 44 -8.80 -6.95 7.42
CA ASN A 44 -8.70 -6.57 8.81
C ASN A 44 -7.45 -5.77 9.10
N LYS A 45 -6.35 -6.13 8.46
CA LYS A 45 -5.07 -5.49 8.69
C LYS A 45 -4.32 -5.42 7.38
N ALA A 46 -3.80 -4.27 7.06
CA ALA A 46 -3.04 -4.09 5.82
C ALA A 46 -2.00 -3.01 5.99
N CYS A 47 -1.02 -3.03 5.15
CA CYS A 47 0.00 -1.99 5.08
C CYS A 47 0.23 -1.70 3.61
N VAL A 48 0.20 -0.42 3.24
CA VAL A 48 0.42 0.00 1.86
C VAL A 48 1.57 0.97 1.88
N MET A 49 2.49 0.86 0.93
CA MET A 49 3.59 1.81 0.86
C MET A 49 4.04 1.99 -0.58
N ILE A 50 4.66 3.12 -0.85
CA ILE A 50 5.34 3.36 -2.10
C ILE A 50 6.81 3.08 -1.86
N VAL A 51 7.41 2.27 -2.72
CA VAL A 51 8.84 1.97 -2.62
C VAL A 51 9.51 2.36 -3.93
N ASP A 52 10.81 2.62 -3.85
CA ASP A 52 11.59 2.90 -5.05
C ASP A 52 12.21 1.59 -5.56
N GLU A 53 13.09 1.71 -6.55
CA GLU A 53 13.66 0.52 -7.19
C GLU A 53 14.60 -0.25 -6.27
N ASP A 54 15.02 0.35 -5.16
CA ASP A 54 15.83 -0.32 -4.16
C ASP A 54 14.99 -0.84 -3.00
N LEU A 55 13.68 -0.76 -3.12
CA LEU A 55 12.71 -1.18 -2.09
C LEU A 55 12.74 -0.31 -0.85
N ASP A 56 13.26 0.91 -0.97
CA ASP A 56 13.20 1.87 0.12
C ASP A 56 11.85 2.55 0.11
N THR A 57 11.22 2.62 1.27
CA THR A 57 9.91 3.25 1.39
C THR A 57 10.03 4.75 1.23
N LEU A 58 9.17 5.32 0.40
CA LEU A 58 9.12 6.76 0.21
C LEU A 58 8.59 7.40 1.49
N PRO A 59 9.32 8.36 2.07
CA PRO A 59 8.91 8.96 3.34
C PRO A 59 7.51 9.57 3.26
N GLY A 60 6.68 9.26 4.23
CA GLY A 60 5.32 9.79 4.28
C GLY A 60 4.31 9.01 3.47
N TYR A 61 4.73 7.96 2.77
CA TYR A 61 3.82 7.17 1.94
C TYR A 61 3.80 5.73 2.39
N LYS A 62 3.44 5.53 3.64
CA LYS A 62 3.21 4.23 4.22
C LYS A 62 1.98 4.35 5.09
N GLU A 63 0.98 3.54 4.78
CA GLU A 63 -0.28 3.58 5.51
C GLU A 63 -0.51 2.23 6.18
N ASN A 64 -0.73 2.25 7.49
CA ASN A 64 -1.11 1.05 8.21
C ASN A 64 -2.61 1.08 8.41
N ILE A 65 -3.29 0.07 7.89
CA ILE A 65 -4.73 -0.05 7.98
C ILE A 65 -5.03 -1.12 9.01
N PHE A 66 -5.76 -0.75 10.06
CA PHE A 66 -6.12 -1.70 11.08
C PHE A 66 -7.56 -1.42 11.48
N LYS A 67 -8.45 -2.32 11.12
CA LYS A 67 -9.86 -2.12 11.34
C LYS A 67 -10.33 -2.79 12.62
N GLY A 68 -9.42 -3.11 13.48
CA GLY A 68 -9.72 -3.81 14.68
C GLY A 68 -9.61 -5.27 14.45
N GLU A 69 -9.63 -6.03 15.49
CA GLU A 69 -9.49 -7.39 15.32
C GLU A 69 -10.59 -8.04 15.92
N PRO A 70 -10.83 -9.14 15.52
CA PRO A 70 -11.84 -9.90 16.06
C PRO A 70 -11.57 -10.11 17.47
N GLU A 71 -11.45 -9.77 18.15
CA GLU A 71 -11.13 -10.05 19.30
C GLU A 71 -10.83 -11.08 19.62
N ALA A 72 -10.36 -11.19 19.79
CA ALA A 72 -9.92 -12.41 19.94
C ALA A 72 -10.28 -13.01 20.91
#